data_e0f5eb015feccba933112a5ae0c09b8e
#
_entry.id   e0f5eb015feccba933112a5ae0c09b8e
#
_cell.length_a   1.000
_cell.length_b   1.000
_cell.length_c   1.000
_cell.angle_alpha   90.00
_cell.angle_beta   90.00
_cell.angle_gamma   90.00
#
_symmetry.space_group_name_H-M   'P 1'
#
loop_
_entity.id
_entity.type
_entity.pdbx_description
1 polymer ?
#
loop_
_entity_poly.entity_id
_entity_poly.type
_entity_poly.pdbx_seq_one_letter_code
_entity_poly.pdbx_strand_id
1 'polypeptide(L)'
;MFNFHQEAPFDHREVTSSSLLQGTLFDLFSASLRVFSQNLTTFILDAYVDATLFWPSIHESRAMPSWPSLKKLKISFNPVAPSGTWYFVGTPKDEEDTQFMQHGNRDTLDPFLIAFAKATQQMPVLESFMLECEIGYEVGFFELSYYAPGVKADWSLDWGDEDAATVRRLYYTVGDVWRPDAFVEETLRDVGRERHGPELIERFLGHRSWSSQSAWSWF
;
A
#
# COMPACT_ATOMS: atom_id res chain seq x y z
N MET A 1 11.70 13.11 -9.11
CA MET A 1 10.40 12.42 -9.15
C MET A 1 10.42 11.48 -10.35
N PHE A 2 10.27 10.19 -10.13
CA PHE A 2 10.23 9.19 -11.20
C PHE A 2 8.78 8.71 -11.28
N ASN A 3 8.06 9.02 -12.37
CA ASN A 3 6.70 8.53 -12.60
C ASN A 3 6.78 7.45 -13.66
N PHE A 4 6.52 6.23 -13.27
CA PHE A 4 6.27 5.11 -14.17
C PHE A 4 4.80 4.74 -14.01
N HIS A 5 4.01 4.98 -15.04
CA HIS A 5 2.59 4.64 -15.06
C HIS A 5 2.39 3.46 -16.01
N GLN A 6 1.80 2.41 -15.51
CA GLN A 6 1.39 1.26 -16.30
C GLN A 6 -0.11 1.03 -16.06
N GLU A 7 -0.90 1.09 -17.13
CA GLU A 7 -2.36 0.91 -17.04
C GLU A 7 -2.70 -0.48 -16.49
N ALA A 8 -3.53 -0.51 -15.46
CA ALA A 8 -4.11 -1.73 -14.91
C ALA A 8 -5.23 -2.24 -15.84
N PRO A 9 -5.46 -3.56 -15.92
CA PRO A 9 -6.64 -4.08 -16.58
C PRO A 9 -7.89 -3.65 -15.81
N PHE A 10 -8.75 -2.83 -16.43
CA PHE A 10 -10.02 -2.40 -15.85
C PHE A 10 -11.08 -3.53 -15.84
N ASP A 11 -10.94 -4.49 -16.73
CA ASP A 11 -11.83 -5.66 -16.78
C ASP A 11 -11.21 -6.84 -16.03
N HIS A 12 -11.75 -7.13 -14.86
CA HIS A 12 -11.28 -8.22 -14.00
C HIS A 12 -11.50 -9.62 -14.61
N ARG A 13 -12.26 -9.73 -15.72
CA ARG A 13 -12.43 -10.98 -16.49
C ARG A 13 -11.23 -11.26 -17.38
N GLU A 14 -10.40 -10.26 -17.67
CA GLU A 14 -9.14 -10.45 -18.37
C GLU A 14 -8.14 -11.17 -17.46
N VAL A 15 -8.31 -12.49 -17.35
CA VAL A 15 -7.73 -13.37 -16.33
C VAL A 15 -6.21 -13.56 -16.44
N THR A 16 -5.58 -13.06 -17.48
CA THR A 16 -4.15 -13.30 -17.70
C THR A 16 -3.40 -12.02 -17.98
N SER A 17 -3.08 -11.27 -16.93
CA SER A 17 -1.93 -10.40 -17.08
C SER A 17 -0.69 -11.29 -17.27
N SER A 18 0.04 -11.06 -18.34
CA SER A 18 1.27 -11.82 -18.61
C SER A 18 2.24 -11.61 -17.45
N SER A 19 2.84 -12.67 -16.94
CA SER A 19 3.87 -12.57 -15.91
C SER A 19 5.03 -11.70 -16.40
N LEU A 20 5.39 -10.69 -15.63
CA LEU A 20 6.53 -9.83 -15.88
C LEU A 20 7.85 -10.43 -15.36
N LEU A 21 7.79 -11.58 -14.67
CA LEU A 21 8.95 -12.19 -14.00
C LEU A 21 9.99 -12.76 -14.95
N GLN A 22 9.68 -12.95 -16.25
CA GLN A 22 10.61 -13.43 -17.28
C GLN A 22 11.46 -14.64 -16.87
N GLY A 23 10.85 -15.57 -16.09
CA GLY A 23 11.52 -16.78 -15.62
C GLY A 23 12.34 -16.62 -14.34
N THR A 24 12.33 -15.47 -13.70
CA THR A 24 12.90 -15.26 -12.36
C THR A 24 11.96 -15.75 -11.26
N LEU A 25 12.51 -16.07 -10.07
CA LEU A 25 11.73 -16.53 -8.91
C LEU A 25 11.10 -15.36 -8.10
N PHE A 26 11.45 -14.11 -8.41
CA PHE A 26 10.95 -12.90 -7.75
C PHE A 26 11.13 -11.71 -8.70
N ASP A 27 10.45 -10.61 -8.40
CA ASP A 27 10.52 -9.41 -9.23
C ASP A 27 11.82 -8.64 -9.00
N LEU A 28 12.69 -8.64 -10.01
CA LEU A 28 13.96 -7.90 -10.00
C LEU A 28 13.77 -6.38 -9.96
N PHE A 29 12.66 -5.88 -10.51
CA PHE A 29 12.36 -4.45 -10.50
C PHE A 29 12.02 -3.99 -9.09
N SER A 30 11.08 -4.66 -8.40
CA SER A 30 10.76 -4.39 -7.00
C SER A 30 12.00 -4.50 -6.10
N ALA A 31 12.80 -5.57 -6.27
CA ALA A 31 14.03 -5.77 -5.50
C ALA A 31 15.06 -4.65 -5.72
N SER A 32 15.19 -4.14 -6.96
CA SER A 32 16.09 -3.03 -7.28
C SER A 32 15.60 -1.72 -6.68
N LEU A 33 14.30 -1.45 -6.72
CA LEU A 33 13.68 -0.28 -6.10
C LEU A 33 13.84 -0.30 -4.58
N ARG A 34 13.74 -1.48 -3.92
CA ARG A 34 14.04 -1.62 -2.50
C ARG A 34 15.46 -1.13 -2.17
N VAL A 35 16.46 -1.56 -2.95
CA VAL A 35 17.85 -1.15 -2.71
C VAL A 35 18.02 0.34 -2.95
N PHE A 36 17.45 0.85 -4.02
CA PHE A 36 17.53 2.28 -4.38
C PHE A 36 16.88 3.17 -3.30
N SER A 37 15.71 2.77 -2.80
CA SER A 37 14.94 3.59 -1.87
C SER A 37 15.56 3.76 -0.48
N GLN A 38 16.52 2.91 -0.08
CA GLN A 38 17.13 2.95 1.25
C GLN A 38 17.89 4.26 1.55
N ASN A 39 18.30 4.98 0.51
CA ASN A 39 19.02 6.26 0.64
C ASN A 39 18.11 7.49 0.48
N LEU A 40 16.80 7.28 0.36
CA LEU A 40 15.85 8.36 0.11
C LEU A 40 15.26 8.90 1.41
N THR A 41 14.87 10.17 1.39
CA THR A 41 14.05 10.82 2.42
C THR A 41 12.57 10.77 2.07
N THR A 42 12.26 10.72 0.77
CA THR A 42 10.91 10.62 0.23
C THR A 42 10.91 9.62 -0.92
N PHE A 43 10.00 8.66 -0.86
CA PHE A 43 9.83 7.67 -1.91
C PHE A 43 8.36 7.64 -2.33
N ILE A 44 8.10 8.02 -3.59
CA ILE A 44 6.77 8.01 -4.21
C ILE A 44 6.88 7.14 -5.45
N LEU A 45 6.01 6.15 -5.57
CA LEU A 45 6.02 5.16 -6.64
C LEU A 45 4.59 4.81 -7.05
N ASP A 46 4.38 4.69 -8.34
CA ASP A 46 3.19 4.12 -8.95
C ASP A 46 3.66 3.03 -9.94
N ALA A 47 3.46 1.75 -9.60
CA ALA A 47 4.00 0.64 -10.38
C ALA A 47 3.38 -0.72 -10.04
N TYR A 48 3.60 -1.70 -10.93
CA TYR A 48 3.47 -3.13 -10.62
C TYR A 48 4.61 -3.54 -9.70
N VAL A 49 4.31 -3.92 -8.48
CA VAL A 49 5.29 -4.31 -7.47
C VAL A 49 4.84 -5.53 -6.69
N ASP A 50 5.77 -6.23 -6.08
CA ASP A 50 5.50 -7.34 -5.16
C ASP A 50 6.18 -7.16 -3.80
N ALA A 51 6.05 -8.17 -2.94
CA ALA A 51 6.62 -8.16 -1.59
C ALA A 51 8.13 -7.88 -1.56
N THR A 52 8.87 -8.13 -2.65
CA THR A 52 10.31 -7.89 -2.74
C THR A 52 10.66 -6.41 -2.81
N LEU A 53 9.68 -5.51 -3.04
CA LEU A 53 9.86 -4.07 -2.85
C LEU A 53 10.20 -3.71 -1.39
N PHE A 54 9.69 -4.47 -0.45
CA PHE A 54 9.81 -4.18 0.98
C PHE A 54 10.77 -5.14 1.69
N TRP A 55 10.73 -6.43 1.36
CA TRP A 55 11.48 -7.45 2.06
C TRP A 55 12.14 -8.44 1.10
N PRO A 56 13.40 -8.84 1.34
CA PRO A 56 14.10 -9.76 0.46
C PRO A 56 13.35 -11.08 0.32
N SER A 57 13.30 -11.63 -0.88
CA SER A 57 12.90 -13.01 -1.10
C SER A 57 13.88 -13.97 -0.41
N ILE A 58 13.40 -15.16 -0.03
CA ILE A 58 14.26 -16.23 0.50
C ILE A 58 15.36 -16.68 -0.49
N HIS A 59 15.18 -16.36 -1.76
CA HIS A 59 16.15 -16.64 -2.82
C HIS A 59 17.18 -15.52 -3.01
N GLU A 60 17.08 -14.42 -2.28
CA GLU A 60 18.04 -13.33 -2.30
C GLU A 60 19.06 -13.46 -1.17
N SER A 61 20.36 -13.55 -1.51
CA SER A 61 21.46 -13.43 -0.54
C SER A 61 21.78 -11.96 -0.28
N ARG A 62 20.88 -11.22 0.36
CA ARG A 62 21.10 -9.81 0.63
C ARG A 62 20.95 -9.48 2.11
N ALA A 63 21.66 -8.42 2.53
CA ALA A 63 21.51 -7.85 3.87
C ALA A 63 20.08 -7.36 4.09
N MET A 64 19.67 -7.34 5.36
CA MET A 64 18.39 -6.78 5.78
C MET A 64 18.27 -5.33 5.30
N PRO A 65 17.15 -4.95 4.72
CA PRO A 65 16.94 -3.57 4.25
C PRO A 65 16.85 -2.62 5.45
N SER A 66 17.25 -1.36 5.23
CA SER A 66 17.13 -0.31 6.25
C SER A 66 16.90 1.03 5.55
N TRP A 67 15.98 1.83 6.08
CA TRP A 67 15.63 3.16 5.58
C TRP A 67 15.82 4.23 6.67
N PRO A 68 17.07 4.52 7.06
CA PRO A 68 17.36 5.37 8.23
C PRO A 68 16.90 6.83 8.06
N SER A 69 16.71 7.28 6.82
CA SER A 69 16.37 8.67 6.50
C SER A 69 14.98 8.85 5.88
N LEU A 70 14.23 7.76 5.64
CA LEU A 70 12.95 7.83 4.95
C LEU A 70 11.86 8.42 5.85
N LYS A 71 11.32 9.56 5.44
CA LYS A 71 10.29 10.30 6.15
C LYS A 71 8.91 10.14 5.51
N LYS A 72 8.84 10.11 4.18
CA LYS A 72 7.58 9.99 3.43
C LYS A 72 7.67 8.82 2.46
N LEU A 73 6.69 7.93 2.55
CA LEU A 73 6.53 6.78 1.66
C LEU A 73 5.13 6.81 1.06
N LYS A 74 5.02 6.86 -0.27
CA LYS A 74 3.75 6.69 -0.98
C LYS A 74 3.93 5.66 -2.08
N ILE A 75 3.17 4.57 -2.02
CA ILE A 75 3.17 3.50 -3.01
C ILE A 75 1.75 3.33 -3.53
N SER A 76 1.54 3.65 -4.79
CA SER A 76 0.36 3.29 -5.56
C SER A 76 0.69 1.99 -6.29
N PHE A 77 0.15 0.87 -5.82
CA PHE A 77 0.44 -0.43 -6.42
C PHE A 77 -0.71 -0.90 -7.29
N ASN A 78 -0.38 -1.61 -8.37
CA ASN A 78 -1.35 -2.16 -9.28
C ASN A 78 -2.10 -3.34 -8.62
N PRO A 79 -3.41 -3.55 -8.88
CA PRO A 79 -4.16 -4.68 -8.33
C PRO A 79 -3.63 -6.06 -8.77
N VAL A 80 -2.73 -6.08 -9.76
CA VAL A 80 -2.06 -7.28 -10.26
C VAL A 80 -0.58 -7.22 -9.92
N ALA A 81 -0.06 -8.28 -9.30
CA ALA A 81 1.37 -8.41 -9.01
C ALA A 81 2.19 -8.68 -10.30
N PRO A 82 3.51 -8.44 -10.30
CA PRO A 82 4.40 -8.77 -11.43
C PRO A 82 4.36 -10.25 -11.87
N SER A 83 3.95 -11.15 -10.97
CA SER A 83 3.69 -12.58 -11.29
C SER A 83 2.48 -12.81 -12.16
N GLY A 84 1.60 -11.82 -12.34
CA GLY A 84 0.30 -11.96 -12.98
C GLY A 84 -0.83 -12.39 -12.03
N THR A 85 -0.56 -12.56 -10.75
CA THR A 85 -1.58 -12.88 -9.75
C THR A 85 -2.25 -11.64 -9.20
N TRP A 86 -3.54 -11.75 -8.88
CA TRP A 86 -4.31 -10.63 -8.33
C TRP A 86 -4.15 -10.51 -6.83
N TYR A 87 -4.03 -9.28 -6.34
CA TYR A 87 -4.08 -8.94 -4.91
C TYR A 87 -5.48 -8.97 -4.32
N PHE A 88 -6.49 -8.98 -5.18
CA PHE A 88 -7.89 -8.97 -4.77
C PHE A 88 -8.62 -10.14 -5.41
N VAL A 89 -9.71 -10.57 -4.76
CA VAL A 89 -10.59 -11.64 -5.24
C VAL A 89 -12.04 -11.19 -5.16
N GLY A 90 -12.88 -11.83 -5.93
CA GLY A 90 -14.32 -11.60 -5.95
C GLY A 90 -15.00 -12.54 -6.93
N THR A 91 -16.32 -12.47 -6.96
CA THR A 91 -17.14 -13.24 -7.90
C THR A 91 -18.06 -12.25 -8.62
N PRO A 92 -18.12 -12.28 -9.96
CA PRO A 92 -19.01 -11.40 -10.70
C PRO A 92 -20.47 -11.68 -10.31
N LYS A 93 -21.25 -10.63 -10.19
CA LYS A 93 -22.70 -10.72 -9.88
C LYS A 93 -23.51 -11.18 -11.09
N ASP A 94 -23.08 -10.77 -12.28
CA ASP A 94 -23.67 -11.11 -13.56
C ASP A 94 -22.63 -11.01 -14.70
N GLU A 95 -23.05 -11.22 -15.96
CA GLU A 95 -22.16 -11.19 -17.12
C GLU A 95 -21.62 -9.78 -17.45
N GLU A 96 -22.22 -8.74 -16.94
CA GLU A 96 -21.83 -7.33 -17.17
C GLU A 96 -20.89 -6.82 -16.07
N ASP A 97 -20.79 -7.52 -14.93
CA ASP A 97 -19.93 -7.12 -13.82
C ASP A 97 -18.45 -7.36 -14.17
N THR A 98 -17.76 -6.24 -14.43
CA THR A 98 -16.33 -6.23 -14.81
C THR A 98 -15.42 -5.88 -13.66
N GLN A 99 -15.95 -5.49 -12.50
CA GLN A 99 -15.18 -4.96 -11.36
C GLN A 99 -15.50 -5.68 -10.04
N PHE A 100 -15.43 -6.99 -10.04
CA PHE A 100 -15.84 -7.84 -8.94
C PHE A 100 -14.73 -8.20 -7.94
N MET A 101 -13.45 -7.97 -8.26
CA MET A 101 -12.32 -8.29 -7.38
C MET A 101 -12.16 -7.18 -6.31
N GLN A 102 -12.92 -7.28 -5.22
CA GLN A 102 -13.07 -6.22 -4.23
C GLN A 102 -12.52 -6.58 -2.85
N HIS A 103 -12.18 -7.85 -2.62
CA HIS A 103 -11.72 -8.34 -1.33
C HIS A 103 -10.25 -8.75 -1.39
N GLY A 104 -9.47 -8.37 -0.38
CA GLY A 104 -8.06 -8.74 -0.32
C GLY A 104 -7.86 -10.26 -0.40
N ASN A 105 -7.01 -10.69 -1.32
CA ASN A 105 -6.62 -12.08 -1.48
C ASN A 105 -5.53 -12.43 -0.45
N ARG A 106 -5.85 -13.30 0.49
CA ARG A 106 -4.92 -13.67 1.56
C ARG A 106 -3.64 -14.34 1.05
N ASP A 107 -3.69 -15.04 -0.07
CA ASP A 107 -2.53 -15.73 -0.62
C ASP A 107 -1.50 -14.78 -1.27
N THR A 108 -1.93 -13.59 -1.69
CA THR A 108 -1.07 -12.63 -2.40
C THR A 108 -0.93 -11.30 -1.66
N LEU A 109 -2.03 -10.75 -1.13
CA LEU A 109 -2.02 -9.48 -0.43
C LEU A 109 -1.41 -9.59 0.97
N ASP A 110 -1.73 -10.65 1.75
CA ASP A 110 -1.16 -10.80 3.10
C ASP A 110 0.39 -10.89 3.07
N PRO A 111 1.03 -11.70 2.21
CA PRO A 111 2.50 -11.68 2.09
C PRO A 111 3.08 -10.31 1.71
N PHE A 112 2.41 -9.57 0.83
CA PHE A 112 2.82 -8.21 0.46
C PHE A 112 2.75 -7.25 1.64
N LEU A 113 1.64 -7.27 2.39
CA LEU A 113 1.46 -6.43 3.57
C LEU A 113 2.37 -6.83 4.74
N ILE A 114 2.63 -8.14 4.93
CA ILE A 114 3.59 -8.62 5.93
C ILE A 114 5.00 -8.11 5.61
N ALA A 115 5.40 -8.15 4.33
CA ALA A 115 6.68 -7.60 3.88
C ALA A 115 6.77 -6.09 4.14
N PHE A 116 5.69 -5.36 3.83
CA PHE A 116 5.56 -3.93 4.11
C PHE A 116 5.66 -3.64 5.62
N ALA A 117 4.89 -4.33 6.45
CA ALA A 117 4.90 -4.16 7.90
C ALA A 117 6.31 -4.40 8.50
N LYS A 118 7.03 -5.43 8.05
CA LYS A 118 8.44 -5.65 8.43
C LYS A 118 9.35 -4.49 8.03
N ALA A 119 9.13 -3.93 6.83
CA ALA A 119 9.92 -2.80 6.35
C ALA A 119 9.69 -1.54 7.19
N THR A 120 8.47 -1.26 7.64
CA THR A 120 8.18 -0.08 8.48
C THR A 120 8.96 -0.08 9.79
N GLN A 121 9.29 -1.24 10.35
CA GLN A 121 10.14 -1.37 11.53
C GLN A 121 11.60 -0.93 11.28
N GLN A 122 12.00 -0.85 10.00
CA GLN A 122 13.33 -0.41 9.56
C GLN A 122 13.32 1.06 9.09
N MET A 123 12.26 1.82 9.40
CA MET A 123 12.04 3.22 9.02
C MET A 123 11.89 4.12 10.28
N PRO A 124 12.96 4.31 11.08
CA PRO A 124 12.84 4.93 12.42
C PRO A 124 12.38 6.40 12.40
N VAL A 125 12.51 7.08 11.27
CA VAL A 125 12.15 8.50 11.14
C VAL A 125 10.92 8.72 10.26
N LEU A 126 10.14 7.67 9.97
CA LEU A 126 8.96 7.75 9.12
C LEU A 126 7.92 8.71 9.72
N GLU A 127 7.51 9.69 8.93
CA GLU A 127 6.53 10.72 9.29
C GLU A 127 5.16 10.42 8.65
N SER A 128 5.14 9.83 7.46
CA SER A 128 3.92 9.35 6.83
C SER A 128 4.17 8.20 5.88
N PHE A 129 3.19 7.30 5.78
CA PHE A 129 3.10 6.39 4.66
C PHE A 129 1.68 6.35 4.09
N MET A 130 1.59 6.03 2.80
CA MET A 130 0.37 5.66 2.10
C MET A 130 0.67 4.50 1.18
N LEU A 131 -0.07 3.42 1.32
CA LEU A 131 -0.06 2.25 0.45
C LEU A 131 -1.46 2.13 -0.12
N GLU A 132 -1.62 2.43 -1.41
CA GLU A 132 -2.93 2.52 -2.07
C GLU A 132 -3.00 1.66 -3.32
N CYS A 133 -4.19 1.18 -3.64
CA CYS A 133 -4.50 0.47 -4.88
C CYS A 133 -5.88 0.86 -5.37
N GLU A 134 -5.99 1.23 -6.63
CA GLU A 134 -7.28 1.40 -7.28
C GLU A 134 -7.87 0.03 -7.62
N ILE A 135 -9.05 -0.27 -7.06
CA ILE A 135 -9.71 -1.57 -7.25
C ILE A 135 -10.74 -1.51 -8.37
N GLY A 136 -11.21 -0.31 -8.72
CA GLY A 136 -12.18 -0.07 -9.77
C GLY A 136 -13.06 1.16 -9.50
N TYR A 137 -13.72 1.66 -10.55
CA TYR A 137 -14.50 2.90 -10.47
C TYR A 137 -15.64 2.84 -9.46
N GLU A 138 -16.31 1.71 -9.35
CA GLU A 138 -17.47 1.55 -8.47
C GLU A 138 -17.07 1.28 -7.02
N VAL A 139 -15.92 0.61 -6.83
CA VAL A 139 -15.43 0.20 -5.51
C VAL A 139 -14.56 1.28 -4.90
N GLY A 140 -13.72 1.94 -5.72
CA GLY A 140 -12.78 2.96 -5.29
C GLY A 140 -11.40 2.39 -4.95
N PHE A 141 -10.88 2.78 -3.78
CA PHE A 141 -9.51 2.49 -3.38
C PHE A 141 -9.43 1.61 -2.14
N PHE A 142 -8.50 0.66 -2.19
CA PHE A 142 -7.88 0.08 -1.01
C PHE A 142 -6.74 0.99 -0.55
N GLU A 143 -6.66 1.30 0.75
CA GLU A 143 -5.60 2.16 1.27
C GLU A 143 -5.27 1.80 2.72
N LEU A 144 -3.96 1.78 3.00
CA LEU A 144 -3.41 1.86 4.35
C LEU A 144 -2.60 3.14 4.46
N SER A 145 -2.88 3.98 5.46
CA SER A 145 -2.13 5.21 5.65
C SER A 145 -1.84 5.51 7.11
N TYR A 146 -0.67 6.09 7.35
CA TYR A 146 -0.18 6.53 8.64
C TYR A 146 0.31 7.97 8.56
N TYR A 147 0.04 8.72 9.63
CA TYR A 147 0.52 10.09 9.80
C TYR A 147 1.01 10.31 11.22
N ALA A 148 2.25 10.79 11.36
CA ALA A 148 2.81 11.25 12.62
C ALA A 148 2.09 12.52 13.11
N PRO A 149 2.21 12.88 14.41
CA PRO A 149 1.72 14.15 14.93
C PRO A 149 2.23 15.34 14.11
N GLY A 150 1.34 16.31 13.83
CA GLY A 150 1.66 17.49 13.03
C GLY A 150 1.72 17.28 11.51
N VAL A 151 1.69 16.05 11.03
CA VAL A 151 1.68 15.76 9.59
C VAL A 151 0.24 15.83 9.07
N LYS A 152 0.00 16.66 8.06
CA LYS A 152 -1.30 16.71 7.38
C LYS A 152 -1.47 15.49 6.50
N ALA A 153 -2.66 14.92 6.49
CA ALA A 153 -3.04 13.93 5.50
C ALA A 153 -2.99 14.55 4.10
N ASP A 154 -2.49 13.84 3.11
CA ASP A 154 -2.36 14.34 1.73
C ASP A 154 -3.73 14.64 1.08
N TRP A 155 -4.81 14.15 1.67
CA TRP A 155 -6.19 14.39 1.29
C TRP A 155 -6.98 14.75 2.56
N SER A 156 -7.71 15.84 2.46
CA SER A 156 -8.56 16.29 3.55
C SER A 156 -9.74 15.33 3.71
N LEU A 157 -9.59 14.36 4.61
CA LEU A 157 -10.78 13.91 5.30
C LEU A 157 -11.17 15.06 6.23
N ASP A 158 -12.34 15.61 6.02
CA ASP A 158 -13.04 16.51 6.97
C ASP A 158 -13.43 15.77 8.27
N TRP A 159 -12.48 15.00 8.83
CA TRP A 159 -12.66 14.21 10.04
C TRP A 159 -12.13 14.95 11.26
N GLY A 160 -12.33 16.28 11.29
CA GLY A 160 -11.96 17.07 12.46
C GLY A 160 -10.48 16.89 12.80
N ASP A 161 -9.62 17.57 12.10
CA ASP A 161 -8.15 17.51 12.22
C ASP A 161 -7.61 18.08 13.56
N GLU A 162 -8.49 18.22 14.58
CA GLU A 162 -8.11 18.73 15.90
C GLU A 162 -7.03 17.87 16.57
N ASP A 163 -7.07 16.56 16.35
CA ASP A 163 -6.08 15.61 16.89
C ASP A 163 -4.82 15.47 16.02
N ALA A 164 -4.82 16.01 14.80
CA ALA A 164 -3.70 15.89 13.88
C ALA A 164 -2.38 16.45 14.40
N ALA A 165 -2.44 17.43 15.30
CA ALA A 165 -1.27 18.08 15.83
C ALA A 165 -0.55 17.24 16.90
N THR A 166 -1.23 16.34 17.60
CA THR A 166 -0.74 15.73 18.84
C THR A 166 -0.71 14.20 18.83
N VAL A 167 -1.45 13.54 17.94
CA VAL A 167 -1.67 12.10 17.98
C VAL A 167 -1.26 11.42 16.67
N ARG A 168 -0.65 10.22 16.76
CA ARG A 168 -0.42 9.34 15.60
C ARG A 168 -1.76 8.86 15.05
N ARG A 169 -1.86 8.70 13.73
CA ARG A 169 -3.10 8.28 13.06
C ARG A 169 -2.80 7.17 12.08
N LEU A 170 -3.61 6.12 12.10
CA LEU A 170 -3.52 4.95 11.23
C LEU A 170 -4.90 4.66 10.66
N TYR A 171 -5.02 4.65 9.34
CA TYR A 171 -6.28 4.45 8.65
C TYR A 171 -6.20 3.24 7.73
N TYR A 172 -7.28 2.47 7.73
CA TYR A 172 -7.48 1.32 6.87
C TYR A 172 -8.75 1.54 6.05
N THR A 173 -8.62 1.93 4.80
CA THR A 173 -9.71 2.02 3.83
C THR A 173 -9.74 0.72 3.04
N VAL A 174 -10.34 -0.31 3.62
CA VAL A 174 -10.20 -1.70 3.17
C VAL A 174 -11.54 -2.42 2.97
N GLY A 175 -12.63 -1.65 2.98
CA GLY A 175 -13.98 -2.19 2.97
C GLY A 175 -14.43 -2.75 4.33
N ASP A 176 -15.66 -3.27 4.36
CA ASP A 176 -16.31 -3.64 5.63
C ASP A 176 -15.94 -5.03 6.13
N VAL A 177 -15.56 -5.93 5.23
CA VAL A 177 -15.43 -7.37 5.51
C VAL A 177 -13.98 -7.80 5.71
N TRP A 178 -13.06 -7.32 4.86
CA TRP A 178 -11.67 -7.74 4.91
C TRP A 178 -10.89 -7.00 6.02
N ARG A 179 -9.96 -7.71 6.65
CA ARG A 179 -9.02 -7.16 7.64
C ARG A 179 -7.64 -7.73 7.37
N PRO A 180 -6.56 -6.95 7.57
CA PRO A 180 -5.19 -7.43 7.51
C PRO A 180 -4.93 -8.59 8.49
N ASP A 181 -3.86 -9.32 8.26
CA ASP A 181 -3.35 -10.27 9.23
C ASP A 181 -3.00 -9.55 10.56
N ALA A 182 -3.20 -10.23 11.69
CA ALA A 182 -2.96 -9.67 13.02
C ALA A 182 -1.52 -9.14 13.18
N PHE A 183 -0.52 -9.82 12.61
CA PHE A 183 0.85 -9.35 12.62
C PHE A 183 1.01 -7.99 11.91
N VAL A 184 0.30 -7.78 10.80
CA VAL A 184 0.31 -6.51 10.06
C VAL A 184 -0.29 -5.41 10.92
N GLU A 185 -1.47 -5.63 11.49
CA GLU A 185 -2.13 -4.64 12.35
C GLU A 185 -1.26 -4.25 13.55
N GLU A 186 -0.75 -5.25 14.30
CA GLU A 186 0.08 -5.02 15.47
C GLU A 186 1.37 -4.27 15.13
N THR A 187 2.03 -4.66 14.02
CA THR A 187 3.27 -4.01 13.58
C THR A 187 3.03 -2.58 13.15
N LEU A 188 1.94 -2.29 12.43
CA LEU A 188 1.64 -0.93 11.99
C LEU A 188 1.23 -0.01 13.15
N ARG A 189 0.59 -0.53 14.21
CA ARG A 189 0.32 0.23 15.45
C ARG A 189 1.60 0.73 16.13
N ASP A 190 2.70 0.03 15.95
CA ASP A 190 3.99 0.40 16.55
C ASP A 190 4.76 1.46 15.73
N VAL A 191 4.35 1.74 14.48
CA VAL A 191 5.01 2.76 13.66
C VAL A 191 5.04 4.12 14.39
N GLY A 192 6.23 4.67 14.54
CA GLY A 192 6.45 5.96 15.20
C GLY A 192 6.20 5.99 16.72
N ARG A 193 5.87 4.85 17.36
CA ARG A 193 5.57 4.79 18.81
C ARG A 193 6.72 5.25 19.69
N GLU A 194 7.94 4.84 19.38
CA GLU A 194 9.12 5.25 20.14
C GLU A 194 9.36 6.77 20.08
N ARG A 195 9.06 7.38 18.94
CA ARG A 195 9.30 8.81 18.68
C ARG A 195 8.18 9.71 19.19
N HIS A 196 6.93 9.25 19.11
CA HIS A 196 5.75 10.09 19.32
C HIS A 196 4.85 9.63 20.47
N GLY A 197 5.23 8.57 21.18
CA GLY A 197 4.46 8.01 22.28
C GLY A 197 3.41 6.98 21.87
N PRO A 198 2.70 6.39 22.85
CA PRO A 198 1.80 5.26 22.60
C PRO A 198 0.45 5.65 22.01
N GLU A 199 0.04 6.91 22.10
CA GLU A 199 -1.27 7.35 21.66
C GLU A 199 -1.44 7.20 20.15
N LEU A 200 -2.54 6.58 19.72
CA LEU A 200 -2.85 6.28 18.32
C LEU A 200 -4.36 6.35 18.09
N ILE A 201 -4.76 7.09 17.07
CA ILE A 201 -6.10 6.99 16.51
C ILE A 201 -6.05 5.98 15.38
N GLU A 202 -6.78 4.89 15.53
CA GLU A 202 -6.90 3.83 14.53
C GLU A 202 -8.34 3.78 14.02
N ARG A 203 -8.51 3.74 12.68
CA ARG A 203 -9.85 3.69 12.09
C ARG A 203 -9.87 2.75 10.89
N PHE A 204 -10.94 1.95 10.81
CA PHE A 204 -11.31 1.15 9.65
C PHE A 204 -12.45 1.87 8.92
N LEU A 205 -12.26 2.10 7.64
CA LEU A 205 -13.15 2.86 6.77
C LEU A 205 -13.65 1.98 5.63
N GLY A 206 -14.85 2.24 5.13
CA GLY A 206 -15.34 1.67 3.88
C GLY A 206 -14.49 2.12 2.69
N HIS A 207 -14.62 1.44 1.55
CA HIS A 207 -13.96 1.87 0.32
C HIS A 207 -14.36 3.30 -0.05
N ARG A 208 -13.41 4.07 -0.59
CA ARG A 208 -13.70 5.40 -1.12
C ARG A 208 -14.09 5.31 -2.57
N SER A 209 -15.26 5.82 -2.90
CA SER A 209 -15.67 5.98 -4.29
C SER A 209 -15.02 7.22 -4.92
N TRP A 210 -14.83 7.21 -6.23
CA TRP A 210 -14.37 8.37 -7.01
C TRP A 210 -15.22 9.63 -6.81
N SER A 211 -16.52 9.47 -6.49
CA SER A 211 -17.43 10.60 -6.25
C SER A 211 -17.06 11.43 -5.02
N SER A 212 -16.24 10.91 -4.11
CA SER A 212 -15.77 11.63 -2.92
C SER A 212 -14.44 12.35 -3.13
N GLN A 213 -13.79 12.16 -4.27
CA GLN A 213 -12.54 12.84 -4.62
C GLN A 213 -12.82 14.07 -5.49
N SER A 214 -13.17 15.20 -4.87
CA SER A 214 -13.11 16.48 -5.57
C SER A 214 -11.64 16.83 -5.86
N ALA A 215 -11.31 16.81 -7.15
CA ALA A 215 -10.16 17.43 -7.78
C ALA A 215 -8.75 16.92 -7.41
N TRP A 216 -8.22 16.07 -8.26
CA TRP A 216 -6.79 15.90 -8.45
C TRP A 216 -6.15 17.22 -8.91
N SER A 217 -5.60 17.99 -8.01
CA SER A 217 -4.67 19.06 -8.33
C SER A 217 -3.24 18.55 -8.09
N TRP A 218 -2.77 17.71 -9.00
CA TRP A 218 -1.38 17.28 -9.04
C TRP A 218 -0.69 17.95 -10.25
N PHE A 219 -0.31 19.22 -10.10
CA PHE A 219 0.73 19.85 -10.93
C PHE A 219 1.46 20.89 -10.08
#